data_e1d24452518e94014207c54284217650
#
_entry.id   e1d24452518e94014207c54284217650
#
_cell.length_a   1.000
_cell.length_b   1.000
_cell.length_c   1.000
_cell.angle_alpha   90.00
_cell.angle_beta   90.00
_cell.angle_gamma   90.00
#
_symmetry.space_group_name_H-M   'P 1'
#
loop_
_entity.id
_entity.type
_entity.pdbx_description
1 polymer ?
#
loop_
_entity_poly.entity_id
_entity_poly.type
_entity_poly.pdbx_seq_one_letter_code
_entity_poly.pdbx_strand_id
1 'polypeptide(L)'
;MKVAIIGGGLAGLTAAAYLSKDPTVEGVLFERSPQLGGRAFTYEKAGFTLNYGAHAVYGIDRHEITVMERELGLTFHSKQVDKRQVMYAKHDQLTPAPLDFVNLMRTELLNPRQKVRFVGEITAIIAHIHNIKNYSTLGEYLAQSNADEDVKELWEHLVCSNFFITPEEARKVPGPVISEYYHNLFLSNRPVNYILGSWAVITNQLREKIDLSGRWELALQEAVESVNYAERQFVLKTKHRELRFDRVVFAMPVQQIGKLLKGSPWEPFMVPYESNTATEVMVYDIGLKRVVARPFSYISDMDNKLFISDVSATDHTLVPEGGQLLQGIAYLSDGFADEEERKAYLDSKTKQMEALFDHYYPGWREETAVKRVSKKAMVASVKNIATNRLLPTRIDHVPFYFCGDGCVGKGELAERAFSSARQVAKAILEDMKLSCVGN
;
A
#
# COMPACT_ATOMS: atom_id res chain seq x y z
N MET A 1 -18.92 -6.81 25.07
CA MET A 1 -18.65 -7.67 23.90
C MET A 1 -17.16 -7.82 23.74
N LYS A 2 -16.70 -9.07 23.56
CA LYS A 2 -15.28 -9.36 23.42
C LYS A 2 -14.90 -9.62 21.95
N VAL A 3 -13.95 -8.87 21.42
CA VAL A 3 -13.52 -8.92 20.00
C VAL A 3 -12.08 -9.37 19.88
N ALA A 4 -11.80 -10.33 19.01
CA ALA A 4 -10.44 -10.65 18.59
C ALA A 4 -10.11 -9.94 17.26
N ILE A 5 -8.94 -9.34 17.16
CA ILE A 5 -8.38 -8.84 15.90
C ILE A 5 -7.09 -9.58 15.62
N ILE A 6 -6.99 -10.23 14.45
CA ILE A 6 -5.83 -11.03 14.06
C ILE A 6 -5.04 -10.25 13.01
N GLY A 7 -3.91 -9.70 13.43
CA GLY A 7 -2.98 -8.88 12.64
C GLY A 7 -2.89 -7.44 13.13
N GLY A 8 -1.69 -7.03 13.52
CA GLY A 8 -1.34 -5.71 14.07
C GLY A 8 -0.84 -4.71 13.03
N GLY A 9 -1.22 -4.87 11.75
CA GLY A 9 -0.97 -3.90 10.69
C GLY A 9 -1.90 -2.69 10.75
N LEU A 10 -1.81 -1.78 9.74
CA LEU A 10 -2.66 -0.57 9.68
C LEU A 10 -4.15 -0.88 9.84
N ALA A 11 -4.65 -1.92 9.16
CA ALA A 11 -6.07 -2.28 9.23
C ALA A 11 -6.48 -2.74 10.63
N GLY A 12 -5.71 -3.65 11.25
CA GLY A 12 -6.03 -4.14 12.60
C GLY A 12 -5.95 -3.05 13.66
N LEU A 13 -4.91 -2.21 13.60
CA LEU A 13 -4.77 -1.05 14.50
C LEU A 13 -5.94 -0.07 14.32
N THR A 14 -6.34 0.19 13.08
CA THR A 14 -7.48 1.08 12.79
C THR A 14 -8.79 0.50 13.33
N ALA A 15 -9.09 -0.77 13.07
CA ALA A 15 -10.28 -1.42 13.58
C ALA A 15 -10.33 -1.40 15.12
N ALA A 16 -9.21 -1.73 15.78
CA ALA A 16 -9.10 -1.69 17.23
C ALA A 16 -9.30 -0.27 17.78
N ALA A 17 -8.67 0.76 17.17
CA ALA A 17 -8.81 2.14 17.60
C ALA A 17 -10.25 2.67 17.47
N TYR A 18 -10.99 2.27 16.42
CA TYR A 18 -12.41 2.61 16.32
C TYR A 18 -13.27 1.88 17.35
N LEU A 19 -13.05 0.58 17.54
CA LEU A 19 -13.80 -0.22 18.50
C LEU A 19 -13.51 0.17 19.95
N SER A 20 -12.29 0.60 20.26
CA SER A 20 -11.89 1.03 21.60
C SER A 20 -12.61 2.31 22.10
N LYS A 21 -13.25 3.06 21.17
CA LYS A 21 -14.08 4.22 21.54
C LYS A 21 -15.36 3.82 22.27
N ASP A 22 -15.88 2.62 22.02
CA ASP A 22 -17.09 2.15 22.67
C ASP A 22 -16.74 1.48 24.02
N PRO A 23 -17.27 1.99 25.16
CA PRO A 23 -16.93 1.49 26.49
C PRO A 23 -17.43 0.05 26.75
N THR A 24 -18.34 -0.46 25.93
CA THR A 24 -18.90 -1.82 26.07
C THR A 24 -18.12 -2.87 25.27
N VAL A 25 -17.10 -2.44 24.52
CA VAL A 25 -16.23 -3.31 23.72
C VAL A 25 -14.88 -3.45 24.39
N GLU A 26 -14.47 -4.70 24.59
CA GLU A 26 -13.12 -5.10 24.99
C GLU A 26 -12.53 -6.05 23.96
N GLY A 27 -11.22 -6.21 23.92
CA GLY A 27 -10.66 -7.10 22.93
C GLY A 27 -9.18 -7.41 23.09
N VAL A 28 -8.73 -8.30 22.20
CA VAL A 28 -7.32 -8.64 22.05
C VAL A 28 -6.93 -8.47 20.59
N LEU A 29 -5.86 -7.71 20.34
CA LEU A 29 -5.22 -7.64 19.05
C LEU A 29 -3.99 -8.54 19.07
N PHE A 30 -4.03 -9.59 18.26
CA PHE A 30 -2.92 -10.55 18.12
C PHE A 30 -1.98 -10.14 16.99
N GLU A 31 -0.70 -10.04 17.27
CA GLU A 31 0.34 -9.82 16.27
C GLU A 31 1.50 -10.83 16.48
N ARG A 32 1.85 -11.53 15.40
CA ARG A 32 2.92 -12.55 15.43
C ARG A 32 4.32 -11.95 15.57
N SER A 33 4.51 -10.70 15.12
CA SER A 33 5.80 -10.01 15.21
C SER A 33 5.98 -9.32 16.57
N PRO A 34 7.21 -8.97 16.94
CA PRO A 34 7.45 -8.18 18.14
C PRO A 34 7.00 -6.73 18.03
N GLN A 35 6.52 -6.31 16.87
CA GLN A 35 6.22 -4.90 16.58
C GLN A 35 4.94 -4.77 15.77
N LEU A 36 4.21 -3.69 16.04
CA LEU A 36 3.01 -3.29 15.31
C LEU A 36 3.36 -2.53 14.02
N GLY A 37 2.36 -2.37 13.14
CA GLY A 37 2.48 -1.59 11.91
C GLY A 37 2.47 -2.45 10.64
N GLY A 38 2.83 -3.72 10.70
CA GLY A 38 2.88 -4.60 9.53
C GLY A 38 3.76 -4.01 8.41
N ARG A 39 3.21 -3.76 7.23
CA ARG A 39 3.95 -3.14 6.10
C ARG A 39 4.26 -1.65 6.28
N ALA A 40 3.60 -0.98 7.22
CA ALA A 40 3.91 0.40 7.62
C ALA A 40 4.89 0.46 8.80
N PHE A 41 5.52 -0.68 9.13
CA PHE A 41 6.53 -0.75 10.17
C PHE A 41 7.75 0.11 9.82
N THR A 42 8.29 0.75 10.85
CA THR A 42 9.45 1.64 10.76
C THR A 42 10.48 1.22 11.80
N TYR A 43 11.76 1.30 11.45
CA TYR A 43 12.83 1.01 12.41
C TYR A 43 14.00 1.98 12.22
N GLU A 44 14.75 2.16 13.30
CA GLU A 44 15.94 3.00 13.31
C GLU A 44 17.21 2.18 13.20
N LYS A 45 18.15 2.67 12.37
CA LYS A 45 19.49 2.09 12.24
C LYS A 45 20.52 3.17 11.92
N ALA A 46 21.56 3.27 12.73
CA ALA A 46 22.64 4.25 12.57
C ALA A 46 22.16 5.70 12.41
N GLY A 47 21.10 6.10 13.13
CA GLY A 47 20.50 7.41 13.06
C GLY A 47 19.55 7.65 11.89
N PHE A 48 19.33 6.65 11.03
CA PHE A 48 18.35 6.69 9.95
C PHE A 48 17.06 6.03 10.37
N THR A 49 15.93 6.65 10.03
CA THR A 49 14.60 6.06 10.16
C THR A 49 14.17 5.47 8.83
N LEU A 50 14.02 4.15 8.78
CA LEU A 50 13.70 3.38 7.58
C LEU A 50 12.26 2.91 7.62
N ASN A 51 11.44 3.32 6.68
CA ASN A 51 10.11 2.75 6.47
C ASN A 51 10.26 1.38 5.79
N TYR A 52 9.54 0.36 6.28
CA TYR A 52 9.70 -1.00 5.75
C TYR A 52 9.18 -1.14 4.31
N GLY A 53 8.14 -0.42 3.96
CA GLY A 53 7.54 -0.48 2.62
C GLY A 53 6.83 0.80 2.20
N ALA A 54 6.00 1.38 3.07
CA ALA A 54 5.19 2.55 2.73
C ALA A 54 5.97 3.85 2.92
N HIS A 55 5.87 4.77 1.94
CA HIS A 55 6.38 6.14 2.05
C HIS A 55 5.30 7.17 1.72
N ALA A 56 4.74 7.11 0.52
CA ALA A 56 3.79 8.10 0.03
C ALA A 56 2.34 7.81 0.43
N VAL A 57 1.58 8.88 0.61
CA VAL A 57 0.12 8.89 0.64
C VAL A 57 -0.36 9.62 -0.61
N TYR A 58 -1.20 8.96 -1.41
CA TYR A 58 -1.72 9.50 -2.65
C TYR A 58 -3.06 10.20 -2.43
N GLY A 59 -3.19 11.45 -2.90
CA GLY A 59 -4.42 12.23 -2.76
C GLY A 59 -4.82 12.46 -1.29
N ILE A 60 -3.88 12.88 -0.44
CA ILE A 60 -4.06 12.93 1.01
C ILE A 60 -5.26 13.76 1.47
N ASP A 61 -5.61 14.82 0.75
CA ASP A 61 -6.78 15.68 1.03
C ASP A 61 -8.13 14.98 0.77
N ARG A 62 -8.12 13.87 0.06
CA ARG A 62 -9.28 13.04 -0.26
C ARG A 62 -9.19 11.62 0.34
N HIS A 63 -8.06 11.32 0.99
CA HIS A 63 -7.72 10.02 1.51
C HIS A 63 -8.45 9.71 2.84
N GLU A 64 -8.69 8.43 3.12
CA GLU A 64 -9.35 7.96 4.35
C GLU A 64 -8.61 8.40 5.63
N ILE A 65 -7.30 8.64 5.55
CA ILE A 65 -6.50 9.11 6.69
C ILE A 65 -7.00 10.45 7.27
N THR A 66 -7.52 11.36 6.41
CA THR A 66 -8.10 12.63 6.86
C THR A 66 -9.47 12.46 7.53
N VAL A 67 -10.19 11.38 7.21
CA VAL A 67 -11.40 11.00 7.93
C VAL A 67 -11.02 10.50 9.32
N MET A 68 -9.99 9.66 9.41
CA MET A 68 -9.47 9.15 10.69
C MET A 68 -8.89 10.27 11.57
N GLU A 69 -8.20 11.23 10.98
CA GLU A 69 -7.71 12.43 11.68
C GLU A 69 -8.85 13.11 12.46
N ARG A 70 -9.99 13.32 11.81
CA ARG A 70 -11.18 13.92 12.44
C ARG A 70 -11.92 12.99 13.41
N GLU A 71 -12.10 11.72 13.04
CA GLU A 71 -12.91 10.77 13.82
C GLU A 71 -12.16 10.19 15.02
N LEU A 72 -10.85 9.99 14.92
CA LEU A 72 -10.00 9.43 15.97
C LEU A 72 -9.14 10.51 16.67
N GLY A 73 -9.12 11.75 16.18
CA GLY A 73 -8.27 12.80 16.71
C GLY A 73 -6.78 12.50 16.52
N LEU A 74 -6.42 11.98 15.33
CA LEU A 74 -5.02 11.82 14.95
C LEU A 74 -4.43 13.19 14.58
N THR A 75 -3.14 13.36 14.81
CA THR A 75 -2.41 14.57 14.42
C THR A 75 -1.14 14.16 13.69
N PHE A 76 -0.94 14.70 12.51
CA PHE A 76 0.28 14.44 11.73
C PHE A 76 0.57 15.61 10.80
N HIS A 77 1.81 15.78 10.46
CA HIS A 77 2.23 16.69 9.41
C HIS A 77 2.56 15.90 8.16
N SER A 78 2.27 16.51 7.02
CA SER A 78 2.62 15.91 5.75
C SER A 78 3.19 16.96 4.80
N LYS A 79 4.15 16.54 3.98
CA LYS A 79 4.80 17.40 2.99
C LYS A 79 4.58 16.81 1.60
N GLN A 80 4.18 17.68 0.68
CA GLN A 80 4.04 17.30 -0.72
C GLN A 80 5.41 17.14 -1.37
N VAL A 81 5.53 16.12 -2.19
CA VAL A 81 6.71 15.89 -3.04
C VAL A 81 6.92 17.07 -3.99
N ASP A 82 8.14 17.58 -4.10
CA ASP A 82 8.45 18.66 -5.04
C ASP A 82 8.39 18.14 -6.49
N LYS A 83 7.31 18.46 -7.18
CA LYS A 83 7.05 18.03 -8.57
C LYS A 83 8.14 18.46 -9.55
N ARG A 84 8.90 19.55 -9.26
CA ARG A 84 10.00 20.02 -10.11
C ARG A 84 11.21 19.09 -10.07
N GLN A 85 11.28 18.24 -9.05
CA GLN A 85 12.33 17.25 -8.83
C GLN A 85 11.87 15.83 -9.17
N VAL A 86 10.72 15.70 -9.84
CA VAL A 86 10.21 14.41 -10.32
C VAL A 86 10.55 14.26 -11.78
N MET A 87 11.31 13.21 -12.08
CA MET A 87 11.83 12.96 -13.43
C MET A 87 11.44 11.55 -13.90
N TYR A 88 11.27 11.43 -15.21
CA TYR A 88 11.22 10.14 -15.90
C TYR A 88 12.52 9.97 -16.69
N ALA A 89 13.09 8.78 -16.62
CA ALA A 89 14.24 8.37 -17.41
C ALA A 89 13.77 7.45 -18.54
N LYS A 90 14.12 7.80 -19.77
CA LYS A 90 13.85 6.98 -20.97
C LYS A 90 15.04 7.11 -21.92
N HIS A 91 15.60 5.99 -22.37
CA HIS A 91 16.77 5.94 -23.27
C HIS A 91 17.92 6.80 -22.73
N ASP A 92 18.25 6.67 -21.44
CA ASP A 92 19.28 7.45 -20.72
C ASP A 92 19.05 8.97 -20.67
N GLN A 93 17.86 9.45 -21.03
CA GLN A 93 17.49 10.86 -20.97
C GLN A 93 16.52 11.13 -19.82
N LEU A 94 16.82 12.17 -19.04
CA LEU A 94 15.93 12.67 -17.99
C LEU A 94 15.01 13.75 -18.52
N THR A 95 13.72 13.56 -18.34
CA THR A 95 12.70 14.55 -18.66
C THR A 95 11.75 14.78 -17.48
N PRO A 96 11.21 15.99 -17.28
CA PRO A 96 10.19 16.22 -16.25
C PRO A 96 9.01 15.27 -16.40
N ALA A 97 8.64 14.62 -15.30
CA ALA A 97 7.44 13.75 -15.26
C ALA A 97 6.18 14.59 -15.45
N PRO A 98 5.24 14.22 -16.34
CA PRO A 98 4.06 15.04 -16.67
C PRO A 98 2.97 14.98 -15.59
N LEU A 99 3.32 15.30 -14.33
CA LEU A 99 2.43 15.22 -13.17
C LEU A 99 1.60 16.49 -12.94
N ASP A 100 1.89 17.56 -13.65
CA ASP A 100 1.12 18.80 -13.69
C ASP A 100 1.27 19.47 -15.04
N PHE A 101 0.51 20.55 -15.25
CA PHE A 101 0.48 21.25 -16.53
C PHE A 101 1.86 21.81 -16.93
N VAL A 102 2.62 22.36 -15.98
CA VAL A 102 3.95 22.94 -16.25
C VAL A 102 4.93 21.86 -16.70
N ASN A 103 5.01 20.77 -15.96
CA ASN A 103 5.87 19.65 -16.29
C ASN A 103 5.42 18.94 -17.58
N LEU A 104 4.10 18.83 -17.83
CA LEU A 104 3.59 18.31 -19.09
C LEU A 104 4.05 19.17 -20.28
N MET A 105 4.04 20.50 -20.14
CA MET A 105 4.54 21.37 -21.21
C MET A 105 6.06 21.24 -21.44
N ARG A 106 6.81 20.91 -20.40
CA ARG A 106 8.29 20.80 -20.42
C ARG A 106 8.80 19.41 -20.77
N THR A 107 8.01 18.36 -20.56
CA THR A 107 8.44 16.99 -20.88
C THR A 107 8.69 16.80 -22.37
N GLU A 108 9.69 15.99 -22.68
CA GLU A 108 10.05 15.59 -24.05
C GLU A 108 9.44 14.22 -24.43
N LEU A 109 8.74 13.56 -23.51
CA LEU A 109 8.06 12.28 -23.76
C LEU A 109 6.95 12.37 -24.82
N LEU A 110 6.34 13.53 -24.94
CA LEU A 110 5.17 13.75 -25.80
C LEU A 110 5.39 14.99 -26.68
N ASN A 111 5.06 14.90 -27.96
CA ASN A 111 4.97 16.06 -28.84
C ASN A 111 3.72 16.92 -28.52
N PRO A 112 3.58 18.15 -29.06
CA PRO A 112 2.46 19.04 -28.74
C PRO A 112 1.07 18.43 -28.99
N ARG A 113 0.89 17.65 -30.07
CA ARG A 113 -0.39 16.99 -30.38
C ARG A 113 -0.70 15.90 -29.35
N GLN A 114 0.28 15.12 -28.97
CA GLN A 114 0.16 14.06 -27.96
C GLN A 114 -0.13 14.65 -26.57
N LYS A 115 0.46 15.80 -26.22
CA LYS A 115 0.14 16.53 -24.98
C LYS A 115 -1.34 16.93 -24.91
N VAL A 116 -1.87 17.48 -26.00
CA VAL A 116 -3.32 17.82 -26.09
C VAL A 116 -4.16 16.56 -25.93
N ARG A 117 -3.79 15.47 -26.59
CA ARG A 117 -4.49 14.18 -26.46
C ARG A 117 -4.48 13.69 -25.01
N PHE A 118 -3.34 13.67 -24.36
CA PHE A 118 -3.20 13.22 -22.98
C PHE A 118 -4.04 14.07 -22.00
N VAL A 119 -4.05 15.41 -22.16
CA VAL A 119 -4.93 16.31 -21.39
C VAL A 119 -6.40 15.98 -21.62
N GLY A 120 -6.79 15.68 -22.85
CA GLY A 120 -8.15 15.26 -23.17
C GLY A 120 -8.56 13.99 -22.44
N GLU A 121 -7.68 13.01 -22.36
CA GLU A 121 -7.93 11.75 -21.65
C GLU A 121 -8.02 11.95 -20.12
N ILE A 122 -7.14 12.76 -19.53
CA ILE A 122 -7.24 13.17 -18.12
C ILE A 122 -8.59 13.87 -17.86
N THR A 123 -8.97 14.81 -18.73
CA THR A 123 -10.25 15.54 -18.61
C THR A 123 -11.43 14.58 -18.68
N ALA A 124 -11.38 13.59 -19.58
CA ALA A 124 -12.42 12.56 -19.70
C ALA A 124 -12.55 11.71 -18.42
N ILE A 125 -11.43 11.38 -17.77
CA ILE A 125 -11.44 10.67 -16.48
C ILE A 125 -12.06 11.55 -15.38
N ILE A 126 -11.66 12.82 -15.29
CA ILE A 126 -12.18 13.76 -14.28
C ILE A 126 -13.69 13.99 -14.47
N ALA A 127 -14.13 14.16 -15.70
CA ALA A 127 -15.52 14.42 -16.04
C ALA A 127 -16.43 13.17 -16.06
N HIS A 128 -15.88 11.99 -15.80
CA HIS A 128 -16.58 10.69 -15.90
C HIS A 128 -17.26 10.42 -17.25
N ILE A 129 -16.76 11.03 -18.33
CA ILE A 129 -17.23 10.77 -19.70
C ILE A 129 -16.52 9.52 -20.26
N HIS A 130 -16.73 9.22 -21.54
CA HIS A 130 -16.13 8.05 -22.19
C HIS A 130 -14.60 8.04 -22.05
N ASN A 131 -14.08 7.08 -21.30
CA ASN A 131 -12.66 6.95 -20.97
C ASN A 131 -12.29 5.48 -20.70
N ILE A 132 -11.12 5.26 -20.11
CA ILE A 132 -10.57 3.93 -19.77
C ILE A 132 -11.54 3.03 -18.95
N LYS A 133 -12.47 3.61 -18.18
CA LYS A 133 -13.46 2.81 -17.41
C LYS A 133 -14.40 1.97 -18.27
N ASN A 134 -14.54 2.31 -19.56
CA ASN A 134 -15.43 1.60 -20.48
C ASN A 134 -14.82 0.34 -21.07
N TYR A 135 -13.55 0.07 -20.76
CA TYR A 135 -12.81 -1.11 -21.19
C TYR A 135 -12.63 -2.08 -20.02
N SER A 136 -12.61 -3.38 -20.31
CA SER A 136 -12.44 -4.39 -19.28
C SER A 136 -11.09 -4.24 -18.56
N THR A 137 -10.05 -3.92 -19.32
CA THR A 137 -8.68 -3.76 -18.82
C THR A 137 -7.92 -2.64 -19.55
N LEU A 138 -6.76 -2.24 -18.97
CA LEU A 138 -5.82 -1.36 -19.66
C LEU A 138 -5.39 -1.92 -21.01
N GLY A 139 -5.11 -3.22 -21.09
CA GLY A 139 -4.69 -3.86 -22.35
C GLY A 139 -5.72 -3.71 -23.46
N GLU A 140 -7.00 -3.86 -23.16
CA GLU A 140 -8.07 -3.62 -24.11
C GLU A 140 -8.13 -2.16 -24.54
N TYR A 141 -8.05 -1.22 -23.59
CA TYR A 141 -7.97 0.21 -23.88
C TYR A 141 -6.80 0.55 -24.78
N LEU A 142 -5.59 0.07 -24.48
CA LEU A 142 -4.40 0.33 -25.29
C LEU A 142 -4.52 -0.24 -26.72
N ALA A 143 -5.16 -1.40 -26.87
CA ALA A 143 -5.36 -2.05 -28.17
C ALA A 143 -6.41 -1.32 -29.04
N GLN A 144 -7.48 -0.83 -28.43
CA GLN A 144 -8.62 -0.21 -29.15
C GLN A 144 -8.52 1.33 -29.24
N SER A 145 -7.64 1.95 -28.40
CA SER A 145 -7.45 3.39 -28.41
C SER A 145 -6.76 3.86 -29.69
N ASN A 146 -7.24 4.98 -30.24
CA ASN A 146 -6.60 5.68 -31.34
C ASN A 146 -5.47 6.63 -30.86
N ALA A 147 -4.98 6.49 -29.63
CA ALA A 147 -3.86 7.26 -29.12
C ALA A 147 -2.54 6.82 -29.79
N ASP A 148 -1.62 7.77 -29.93
CA ASP A 148 -0.26 7.49 -30.38
C ASP A 148 0.45 6.55 -29.38
N GLU A 149 1.44 5.79 -29.85
CA GLU A 149 2.16 4.82 -29.01
C GLU A 149 2.84 5.47 -27.79
N ASP A 150 3.38 6.70 -27.91
CA ASP A 150 3.97 7.40 -26.75
C ASP A 150 2.95 7.71 -25.65
N VAL A 151 1.70 8.05 -26.02
CA VAL A 151 0.61 8.27 -25.05
C VAL A 151 0.21 6.95 -24.40
N LYS A 152 0.14 5.87 -25.16
CA LYS A 152 -0.13 4.51 -24.64
C LYS A 152 0.96 4.04 -23.69
N GLU A 153 2.23 4.23 -24.06
CA GLU A 153 3.36 3.89 -23.21
C GLU A 153 3.36 4.70 -21.92
N LEU A 154 3.02 5.99 -21.98
CA LEU A 154 2.89 6.82 -20.79
C LEU A 154 1.79 6.29 -19.85
N TRP A 155 0.62 5.91 -20.36
CA TRP A 155 -0.43 5.29 -19.54
C TRP A 155 0.00 3.97 -18.93
N GLU A 156 0.65 3.11 -19.70
CA GLU A 156 1.21 1.86 -19.20
C GLU A 156 2.22 2.12 -18.08
N HIS A 157 3.13 3.09 -18.28
CA HIS A 157 4.12 3.47 -17.27
C HIS A 157 3.48 4.03 -16.00
N LEU A 158 2.48 4.90 -16.12
CA LEU A 158 1.73 5.44 -14.99
C LEU A 158 1.08 4.32 -14.17
N VAL A 159 0.43 3.36 -14.82
CA VAL A 159 -0.19 2.22 -14.14
C VAL A 159 0.88 1.33 -13.49
N CYS A 160 1.98 1.02 -14.19
CA CYS A 160 3.11 0.28 -13.58
C CYS A 160 3.60 0.95 -12.30
N SER A 161 3.87 2.26 -12.35
CA SER A 161 4.48 3.00 -11.24
C SER A 161 3.53 3.20 -10.05
N ASN A 162 2.24 3.38 -10.29
CA ASN A 162 1.27 3.61 -9.21
C ASN A 162 0.75 2.32 -8.57
N PHE A 163 0.75 1.21 -9.31
CA PHE A 163 0.34 -0.10 -8.79
C PHE A 163 1.53 -1.03 -8.49
N PHE A 164 2.77 -0.59 -8.74
CA PHE A 164 4.02 -1.32 -8.48
C PHE A 164 4.09 -2.67 -9.20
N ILE A 165 3.67 -2.71 -10.45
CA ILE A 165 3.54 -3.92 -11.28
C ILE A 165 4.27 -3.78 -12.61
N THR A 166 4.52 -4.92 -13.26
CA THR A 166 5.15 -4.96 -14.58
C THR A 166 4.19 -4.53 -15.69
N PRO A 167 4.67 -4.18 -16.91
CA PRO A 167 3.80 -3.83 -18.04
C PRO A 167 2.80 -4.92 -18.41
N GLU A 168 3.22 -6.18 -18.35
CA GLU A 168 2.33 -7.30 -18.62
C GLU A 168 1.16 -7.36 -17.64
N GLU A 169 1.43 -7.12 -16.37
CA GLU A 169 0.43 -7.09 -15.32
C GLU A 169 -0.43 -5.82 -15.37
N ALA A 170 0.18 -4.67 -15.70
CA ALA A 170 -0.54 -3.41 -15.88
C ALA A 170 -1.64 -3.52 -16.92
N ARG A 171 -1.39 -4.23 -18.02
CA ARG A 171 -2.40 -4.50 -19.05
C ARG A 171 -3.58 -5.34 -18.55
N LYS A 172 -3.43 -6.08 -17.44
CA LYS A 172 -4.49 -6.87 -16.80
C LYS A 172 -5.29 -6.09 -15.75
N VAL A 173 -4.90 -4.84 -15.44
CA VAL A 173 -5.62 -3.99 -14.48
C VAL A 173 -6.97 -3.59 -15.05
N PRO A 174 -8.09 -3.75 -14.29
CA PRO A 174 -9.41 -3.34 -14.76
C PRO A 174 -9.50 -1.84 -15.05
N GLY A 175 -10.09 -1.47 -16.18
CA GLY A 175 -10.28 -0.08 -16.58
C GLY A 175 -11.04 0.77 -15.54
N PRO A 176 -12.11 0.27 -14.91
CA PRO A 176 -12.79 0.97 -13.82
C PRO A 176 -11.87 1.30 -12.64
N VAL A 177 -10.98 0.39 -12.22
CA VAL A 177 -10.03 0.61 -11.12
C VAL A 177 -9.06 1.74 -11.47
N ILE A 178 -8.52 1.74 -12.69
CA ILE A 178 -7.62 2.79 -13.19
C ILE A 178 -8.34 4.14 -13.22
N SER A 179 -9.55 4.18 -13.78
CA SER A 179 -10.32 5.40 -13.89
C SER A 179 -10.65 6.01 -12.52
N GLU A 180 -11.06 5.19 -11.55
CA GLU A 180 -11.36 5.64 -10.19
C GLU A 180 -10.09 6.17 -9.48
N TYR A 181 -8.99 5.43 -9.58
CA TYR A 181 -7.73 5.83 -8.99
C TYR A 181 -7.26 7.20 -9.51
N TYR A 182 -7.20 7.37 -10.84
CA TYR A 182 -6.73 8.60 -11.44
C TYR A 182 -7.74 9.75 -11.32
N HIS A 183 -9.04 9.48 -11.29
CA HIS A 183 -10.04 10.50 -10.97
C HIS A 183 -9.76 11.12 -9.58
N ASN A 184 -9.55 10.29 -8.58
CA ASN A 184 -9.24 10.77 -7.23
C ASN A 184 -7.89 11.50 -7.15
N LEU A 185 -6.86 10.98 -7.84
CA LEU A 185 -5.53 11.56 -7.84
C LEU A 185 -5.48 12.93 -8.56
N PHE A 186 -6.10 13.04 -9.72
CA PHE A 186 -6.11 14.29 -10.51
C PHE A 186 -6.96 15.39 -9.89
N LEU A 187 -8.00 15.04 -9.12
CA LEU A 187 -8.80 16.01 -8.37
C LEU A 187 -8.16 16.42 -7.04
N SER A 188 -7.09 15.77 -6.63
CA SER A 188 -6.40 16.13 -5.40
C SER A 188 -5.54 17.38 -5.59
N ASN A 189 -5.64 18.31 -4.63
CA ASN A 189 -4.74 19.45 -4.54
C ASN A 189 -3.34 19.03 -4.01
N ARG A 190 -3.28 17.85 -3.38
CA ARG A 190 -2.08 17.30 -2.74
C ARG A 190 -1.88 15.84 -3.18
N PRO A 191 -1.51 15.60 -4.46
CA PRO A 191 -1.56 14.27 -5.05
C PRO A 191 -0.57 13.27 -4.45
N VAL A 192 0.65 13.69 -4.09
CA VAL A 192 1.67 12.80 -3.49
C VAL A 192 2.29 13.48 -2.28
N ASN A 193 2.11 12.89 -1.10
CA ASN A 193 2.59 13.44 0.16
C ASN A 193 3.32 12.37 0.98
N TYR A 194 4.29 12.80 1.78
CA TYR A 194 4.90 11.98 2.82
C TYR A 194 4.41 12.44 4.19
N ILE A 195 4.14 11.48 5.08
CA ILE A 195 3.89 11.77 6.50
C ILE A 195 5.26 12.02 7.13
N LEU A 196 5.45 13.23 7.68
CA LEU A 196 6.72 13.59 8.31
C LEU A 196 6.94 12.81 9.61
N GLY A 197 8.17 12.34 9.80
CA GLY A 197 8.54 11.48 10.93
C GLY A 197 8.16 10.00 10.71
N SER A 198 7.87 9.60 9.48
CA SER A 198 7.53 8.23 9.08
C SER A 198 6.09 7.79 9.41
N TRP A 199 5.74 6.60 8.94
CA TRP A 199 4.45 5.95 9.26
C TRP A 199 4.30 5.58 10.74
N ALA A 200 5.42 5.57 11.51
CA ALA A 200 5.37 5.37 12.97
C ALA A 200 4.50 6.41 13.67
N VAL A 201 4.41 7.64 13.14
CA VAL A 201 3.53 8.70 13.67
C VAL A 201 2.07 8.24 13.71
N ILE A 202 1.60 7.55 12.68
CA ILE A 202 0.21 7.06 12.61
C ILE A 202 0.04 5.79 13.46
N THR A 203 0.94 4.82 13.32
CA THR A 203 0.83 3.54 14.05
C THR A 203 0.93 3.71 15.56
N ASN A 204 1.80 4.61 16.03
CA ASN A 204 1.95 4.93 17.46
C ASN A 204 0.70 5.61 18.03
N GLN A 205 0.10 6.57 17.30
CA GLN A 205 -1.12 7.19 17.74
C GLN A 205 -2.32 6.25 17.77
N LEU A 206 -2.45 5.35 16.77
CA LEU A 206 -3.48 4.32 16.80
C LEU A 206 -3.29 3.40 18.01
N ARG A 207 -2.07 2.97 18.30
CA ARG A 207 -1.73 2.21 19.50
C ARG A 207 -2.12 2.96 20.77
N GLU A 208 -1.72 4.23 20.90
CA GLU A 208 -2.04 5.07 22.06
C GLU A 208 -3.57 5.14 22.30
N LYS A 209 -4.38 5.31 21.23
CA LYS A 209 -5.85 5.32 21.36
C LYS A 209 -6.39 4.00 21.91
N ILE A 210 -5.81 2.88 21.51
CA ILE A 210 -6.17 1.55 21.99
C ILE A 210 -5.79 1.40 23.47
N ASP A 211 -4.55 1.74 23.82
CA ASP A 211 -3.99 1.63 25.18
C ASP A 211 -4.77 2.50 26.17
N LEU A 212 -5.11 3.75 25.80
CA LEU A 212 -5.87 4.68 26.63
C LEU A 212 -7.28 4.18 26.99
N SER A 213 -7.84 3.27 26.23
CA SER A 213 -9.14 2.67 26.56
C SER A 213 -9.10 1.76 27.81
N GLY A 214 -7.93 1.19 28.10
CA GLY A 214 -7.70 0.26 29.20
C GLY A 214 -8.44 -1.10 29.07
N ARG A 215 -9.08 -1.37 27.93
CA ARG A 215 -9.91 -2.56 27.69
C ARG A 215 -9.39 -3.47 26.58
N TRP A 216 -8.27 -3.12 25.99
CA TRP A 216 -7.66 -3.88 24.89
C TRP A 216 -6.28 -4.37 25.28
N GLU A 217 -6.03 -5.64 24.98
CA GLU A 217 -4.69 -6.23 25.06
C GLU A 217 -4.04 -6.21 23.67
N LEU A 218 -2.79 -5.77 23.59
CA LEU A 218 -1.94 -5.89 22.41
C LEU A 218 -0.99 -7.07 22.60
N ALA A 219 -1.40 -8.24 22.12
CA ALA A 219 -0.68 -9.50 22.24
C ALA A 219 0.38 -9.63 21.14
N LEU A 220 1.59 -9.10 21.40
CA LEU A 220 2.73 -9.17 20.48
C LEU A 220 3.44 -10.50 20.59
N GLN A 221 4.14 -10.92 19.52
CA GLN A 221 4.81 -12.23 19.40
C GLN A 221 3.84 -13.40 19.62
N GLU A 222 2.55 -13.17 19.39
CA GLU A 222 1.51 -14.15 19.62
C GLU A 222 0.71 -14.40 18.32
N ALA A 223 1.07 -15.49 17.63
CA ALA A 223 0.37 -15.92 16.43
C ALA A 223 -0.87 -16.75 16.79
N VAL A 224 -2.00 -16.44 16.17
CA VAL A 224 -3.19 -17.31 16.22
C VAL A 224 -2.95 -18.51 15.32
N GLU A 225 -3.07 -19.72 15.86
CA GLU A 225 -2.82 -20.99 15.17
C GLU A 225 -4.12 -21.63 14.64
N SER A 226 -5.23 -21.42 15.35
CA SER A 226 -6.55 -21.89 14.90
C SER A 226 -7.68 -20.99 15.37
N VAL A 227 -8.77 -21.01 14.61
CA VAL A 227 -10.03 -20.32 14.90
C VAL A 227 -11.16 -21.33 14.75
N ASN A 228 -11.83 -21.64 15.83
CA ASN A 228 -12.99 -22.54 15.88
C ASN A 228 -14.22 -21.77 16.35
N TYR A 229 -15.40 -22.33 16.10
CA TYR A 229 -16.67 -21.75 16.57
C TYR A 229 -17.45 -22.82 17.32
N ALA A 230 -17.68 -22.58 18.57
CA ALA A 230 -18.41 -23.49 19.47
C ALA A 230 -19.23 -22.68 20.47
N GLU A 231 -20.42 -23.16 20.82
CA GLU A 231 -21.28 -22.54 21.84
C GLU A 231 -21.55 -21.05 21.55
N ARG A 232 -21.73 -20.68 20.28
CA ARG A 232 -21.98 -19.31 19.82
C ARG A 232 -20.81 -18.34 20.03
N GLN A 233 -19.61 -18.83 20.31
CA GLN A 233 -18.40 -18.04 20.45
C GLN A 233 -17.28 -18.59 19.58
N PHE A 234 -16.36 -17.71 19.20
CA PHE A 234 -15.09 -18.10 18.59
C PHE A 234 -14.11 -18.51 19.65
N VAL A 235 -13.45 -19.63 19.44
CA VAL A 235 -12.34 -20.14 20.25
C VAL A 235 -11.06 -19.97 19.43
N LEU A 236 -10.21 -19.06 19.87
CA LEU A 236 -8.91 -18.80 19.26
C LEU A 236 -7.82 -19.46 20.10
N LYS A 237 -6.97 -20.22 19.42
CA LYS A 237 -5.82 -20.87 20.04
C LYS A 237 -4.54 -20.25 19.52
N THR A 238 -3.65 -19.96 20.44
CA THR A 238 -2.25 -19.58 20.20
C THR A 238 -1.33 -20.63 20.82
N LYS A 239 -0.02 -20.47 20.65
CA LYS A 239 0.96 -21.34 21.33
C LYS A 239 0.87 -21.25 22.87
N HIS A 240 0.35 -20.13 23.41
CA HIS A 240 0.41 -19.82 24.83
C HIS A 240 -0.91 -20.03 25.55
N ARG A 241 -2.05 -19.85 24.85
CA ARG A 241 -3.38 -19.83 25.50
C ARG A 241 -4.50 -20.09 24.50
N GLU A 242 -5.68 -20.36 25.07
CA GLU A 242 -6.95 -20.46 24.36
C GLU A 242 -7.93 -19.44 24.94
N LEU A 243 -8.56 -18.64 24.08
CA LEU A 243 -9.44 -17.56 24.48
C LEU A 243 -10.74 -17.59 23.66
N ARG A 244 -11.84 -17.13 24.27
CA ARG A 244 -13.17 -17.05 23.66
C ARG A 244 -13.53 -15.61 23.32
N PHE A 245 -14.17 -15.41 22.17
CA PHE A 245 -14.58 -14.11 21.65
C PHE A 245 -15.96 -14.17 21.00
N ASP A 246 -16.68 -13.06 21.08
CA ASP A 246 -18.00 -12.92 20.45
C ASP A 246 -17.87 -12.59 18.95
N ARG A 247 -16.79 -11.93 18.57
CA ARG A 247 -16.50 -11.51 17.19
C ARG A 247 -15.02 -11.68 16.86
N VAL A 248 -14.73 -11.94 15.59
CA VAL A 248 -13.35 -12.04 15.08
C VAL A 248 -13.19 -11.15 13.86
N VAL A 249 -12.10 -10.38 13.82
CA VAL A 249 -11.67 -9.57 12.68
C VAL A 249 -10.35 -10.12 12.15
N PHE A 250 -10.34 -10.56 10.90
CA PHE A 250 -9.14 -10.96 10.19
C PHE A 250 -8.54 -9.73 9.49
N ALA A 251 -7.44 -9.21 10.03
CA ALA A 251 -6.72 -8.05 9.52
C ALA A 251 -5.33 -8.45 8.96
N MET A 252 -5.30 -9.50 8.17
CA MET A 252 -4.09 -10.14 7.65
C MET A 252 -4.22 -10.45 6.16
N PRO A 253 -3.11 -10.77 5.45
CA PRO A 253 -3.17 -11.12 4.03
C PRO A 253 -4.12 -12.28 3.74
N VAL A 254 -4.85 -12.19 2.63
CA VAL A 254 -5.89 -13.15 2.20
C VAL A 254 -5.38 -14.60 2.22
N GLN A 255 -4.16 -14.82 1.71
CA GLN A 255 -3.53 -16.16 1.66
C GLN A 255 -3.27 -16.75 3.06
N GLN A 256 -3.09 -15.89 4.08
CA GLN A 256 -2.92 -16.34 5.46
C GLN A 256 -4.27 -16.63 6.13
N ILE A 257 -5.32 -15.90 5.78
CA ILE A 257 -6.70 -16.17 6.24
C ILE A 257 -7.12 -17.56 5.75
N GLY A 258 -6.91 -17.88 4.46
CA GLY A 258 -7.22 -19.21 3.91
C GLY A 258 -6.50 -20.34 4.67
N LYS A 259 -5.23 -20.14 5.01
CA LYS A 259 -4.48 -21.14 5.81
C LYS A 259 -5.05 -21.32 7.21
N LEU A 260 -5.47 -20.22 7.86
CA LEU A 260 -6.01 -20.26 9.21
C LEU A 260 -7.41 -20.89 9.28
N LEU A 261 -8.21 -20.73 8.21
CA LEU A 261 -9.57 -21.30 8.11
C LEU A 261 -9.59 -22.71 7.49
N LYS A 262 -8.43 -23.24 7.09
CA LYS A 262 -8.33 -24.59 6.53
C LYS A 262 -8.84 -25.65 7.51
N GLY A 263 -9.69 -26.56 7.03
CA GLY A 263 -10.35 -27.59 7.85
C GLY A 263 -11.53 -27.08 8.70
N SER A 264 -11.86 -25.77 8.62
CA SER A 264 -13.04 -25.21 9.26
C SER A 264 -14.26 -25.25 8.34
N PRO A 265 -15.49 -25.08 8.87
CA PRO A 265 -16.69 -24.95 8.03
C PRO A 265 -16.67 -23.77 7.04
N TRP A 266 -15.73 -22.84 7.20
CA TRP A 266 -15.58 -21.65 6.35
C TRP A 266 -14.48 -21.78 5.29
N GLU A 267 -13.75 -22.89 5.26
CA GLU A 267 -12.77 -23.15 4.20
C GLU A 267 -13.37 -22.97 2.78
N PRO A 268 -14.58 -23.48 2.46
CA PRO A 268 -15.19 -23.30 1.15
C PRO A 268 -15.39 -21.83 0.73
N PHE A 269 -15.59 -20.93 1.70
CA PHE A 269 -15.69 -19.51 1.45
C PHE A 269 -14.39 -18.91 0.92
N MET A 270 -13.24 -19.47 1.31
CA MET A 270 -11.93 -18.96 0.89
C MET A 270 -11.50 -19.45 -0.51
N VAL A 271 -12.10 -20.51 -1.03
CA VAL A 271 -11.74 -21.11 -2.34
C VAL A 271 -11.66 -20.08 -3.48
N PRO A 272 -12.63 -19.13 -3.65
CA PRO A 272 -12.57 -18.15 -4.73
C PRO A 272 -11.40 -17.16 -4.64
N TYR A 273 -10.69 -17.12 -3.51
CA TYR A 273 -9.60 -16.19 -3.21
C TYR A 273 -8.23 -16.86 -3.15
N GLU A 274 -8.15 -18.19 -3.28
CA GLU A 274 -6.90 -18.95 -3.22
C GLU A 274 -5.96 -18.64 -4.38
N SER A 275 -6.53 -18.29 -5.54
CA SER A 275 -5.78 -17.91 -6.73
C SER A 275 -5.26 -16.46 -6.69
N ASN A 276 -5.63 -15.67 -5.68
CA ASN A 276 -5.16 -14.31 -5.57
C ASN A 276 -3.64 -14.24 -5.45
N THR A 277 -3.04 -13.36 -6.25
CA THR A 277 -1.62 -13.05 -6.19
C THR A 277 -1.39 -11.70 -5.50
N ALA A 278 -0.26 -11.59 -4.80
CA ALA A 278 0.17 -10.36 -4.16
C ALA A 278 1.00 -9.50 -5.13
N THR A 279 1.05 -8.19 -4.91
CA THR A 279 2.05 -7.33 -5.55
C THR A 279 3.34 -7.39 -4.75
N GLU A 280 4.41 -7.82 -5.39
CA GLU A 280 5.74 -7.93 -4.79
C GLU A 280 6.75 -7.06 -5.54
N VAL A 281 7.68 -6.47 -4.81
CA VAL A 281 8.75 -5.62 -5.35
C VAL A 281 10.07 -5.96 -4.69
N MET A 282 11.18 -5.60 -5.35
CA MET A 282 12.45 -5.46 -4.68
C MET A 282 12.55 -4.05 -4.10
N VAL A 283 13.01 -3.96 -2.84
CA VAL A 283 13.27 -2.69 -2.16
C VAL A 283 14.75 -2.59 -1.84
N TYR A 284 15.32 -1.43 -2.10
CA TYR A 284 16.73 -1.12 -1.91
C TYR A 284 16.87 0.22 -1.18
N ASP A 285 17.21 0.21 0.10
CA ASP A 285 17.38 1.44 0.88
C ASP A 285 18.85 1.67 1.21
N ILE A 286 19.28 2.93 1.07
CA ILE A 286 20.65 3.38 1.29
C ILE A 286 20.62 4.65 2.15
N GLY A 287 21.12 4.56 3.37
CA GLY A 287 21.42 5.73 4.21
C GLY A 287 22.87 6.16 3.98
N LEU A 288 23.08 7.40 3.55
CA LEU A 288 24.38 8.00 3.25
C LEU A 288 24.78 8.99 4.33
N LYS A 289 26.07 9.01 4.71
CA LYS A 289 26.63 9.92 5.71
C LYS A 289 26.51 11.39 5.33
N ARG A 290 26.48 11.67 4.02
CA ARG A 290 26.33 13.02 3.46
C ARG A 290 25.57 12.99 2.14
N VAL A 291 25.09 14.15 1.70
CA VAL A 291 24.48 14.32 0.39
C VAL A 291 25.53 14.16 -0.70
N VAL A 292 25.36 13.21 -1.60
CA VAL A 292 26.32 12.92 -2.70
C VAL A 292 25.91 13.55 -4.03
N ALA A 293 24.62 13.86 -4.20
CA ALA A 293 24.10 14.50 -5.40
C ALA A 293 22.89 15.38 -5.07
N ARG A 294 22.52 16.27 -6.02
CA ARG A 294 21.29 17.05 -5.85
C ARG A 294 20.10 16.09 -5.64
N PRO A 295 19.16 16.45 -4.77
CA PRO A 295 18.03 15.59 -4.52
C PRO A 295 17.09 15.56 -5.74
N PHE A 296 16.63 14.35 -6.07
CA PHE A 296 15.43 14.14 -6.86
C PHE A 296 14.35 13.61 -5.92
N SER A 297 13.16 14.19 -5.98
CA SER A 297 12.03 13.61 -5.24
C SER A 297 11.83 12.16 -5.64
N TYR A 298 11.84 11.90 -6.96
CA TYR A 298 12.08 10.58 -7.51
C TYR A 298 12.46 10.62 -8.98
N ILE A 299 13.09 9.53 -9.43
CA ILE A 299 13.33 9.20 -10.83
C ILE A 299 12.64 7.88 -11.12
N SER A 300 11.79 7.83 -12.13
CA SER A 300 11.15 6.59 -12.60
C SER A 300 11.76 6.19 -13.95
N ASP A 301 12.47 5.06 -13.96
CA ASP A 301 13.08 4.48 -15.16
C ASP A 301 12.02 3.72 -15.95
N MET A 302 11.66 4.28 -17.10
CA MET A 302 10.64 3.73 -17.99
C MET A 302 11.12 2.45 -18.71
N ASP A 303 12.43 2.33 -18.96
CA ASP A 303 12.98 1.19 -19.69
C ASP A 303 13.10 -0.05 -18.81
N ASN A 304 13.72 0.09 -17.63
CA ASN A 304 13.99 -1.04 -16.73
C ASN A 304 12.89 -1.29 -15.70
N LYS A 305 11.87 -0.43 -15.62
CA LYS A 305 10.79 -0.48 -14.61
C LYS A 305 11.35 -0.45 -13.19
N LEU A 306 12.19 0.55 -12.96
CA LEU A 306 12.81 0.87 -11.68
C LEU A 306 12.35 2.25 -11.23
N PHE A 307 12.43 2.45 -9.93
CA PHE A 307 12.10 3.71 -9.30
C PHE A 307 13.14 3.99 -8.22
N ILE A 308 13.73 5.18 -8.22
CA ILE A 308 14.59 5.64 -7.13
C ILE A 308 14.10 6.98 -6.61
N SER A 309 14.17 7.19 -5.30
CA SER A 309 13.78 8.44 -4.65
C SER A 309 14.80 8.85 -3.61
N ASP A 310 14.99 10.15 -3.45
CA ASP A 310 15.60 10.75 -2.27
C ASP A 310 14.47 11.06 -1.26
N VAL A 311 14.24 10.14 -0.35
CA VAL A 311 13.20 10.26 0.68
C VAL A 311 13.49 11.45 1.59
N SER A 312 14.77 11.69 1.90
CA SER A 312 15.22 12.78 2.75
C SER A 312 15.01 14.17 2.13
N ALA A 313 14.92 14.29 0.80
CA ALA A 313 14.54 15.53 0.13
C ALA A 313 13.13 16.01 0.53
N THR A 314 12.25 15.07 0.81
CA THR A 314 10.89 15.39 1.28
C THR A 314 10.81 15.40 2.80
N ASP A 315 11.40 14.42 3.48
CA ASP A 315 11.38 14.29 4.94
C ASP A 315 12.80 14.15 5.51
N HIS A 316 13.42 15.26 5.83
CA HIS A 316 14.76 15.32 6.43
C HIS A 316 14.83 14.80 7.86
N THR A 317 13.70 14.58 8.54
CA THR A 317 13.68 14.02 9.91
C THR A 317 14.06 12.54 9.93
N LEU A 318 14.09 11.88 8.78
CA LEU A 318 14.44 10.47 8.65
C LEU A 318 15.96 10.20 8.61
N VAL A 319 16.78 11.24 8.59
CA VAL A 319 18.23 11.14 8.45
C VAL A 319 18.97 11.93 9.53
N PRO A 320 20.19 11.52 9.91
CA PRO A 320 21.06 12.37 10.70
C PRO A 320 21.40 13.67 9.95
N GLU A 321 21.85 14.68 10.69
CA GLU A 321 22.24 15.99 10.11
C GLU A 321 23.27 15.80 8.98
N GLY A 322 22.95 16.38 7.81
CA GLY A 322 23.76 16.26 6.60
C GLY A 322 23.65 14.94 5.85
N GLY A 323 22.89 13.96 6.38
CA GLY A 323 22.68 12.66 5.75
C GLY A 323 21.72 12.71 4.56
N GLN A 324 21.70 11.63 3.78
CA GLN A 324 20.78 11.42 2.67
C GLN A 324 20.19 10.00 2.73
N LEU A 325 18.90 9.84 2.46
CA LEU A 325 18.23 8.55 2.43
C LEU A 325 17.65 8.29 1.04
N LEU A 326 18.26 7.35 0.34
CA LEU A 326 17.82 6.90 -0.98
C LEU A 326 17.01 5.62 -0.86
N GLN A 327 15.96 5.50 -1.66
CA GLN A 327 15.19 4.28 -1.81
C GLN A 327 15.08 3.90 -3.28
N GLY A 328 15.29 2.61 -3.58
CA GLY A 328 15.04 2.00 -4.88
C GLY A 328 13.90 0.97 -4.79
N ILE A 329 13.06 0.94 -5.81
CA ILE A 329 12.01 -0.08 -5.99
C ILE A 329 12.12 -0.64 -7.40
N ALA A 330 12.14 -1.98 -7.54
CA ALA A 330 11.99 -2.66 -8.82
C ALA A 330 10.68 -3.44 -8.84
N TYR A 331 9.89 -3.27 -9.90
CA TYR A 331 8.67 -4.05 -10.11
C TYR A 331 9.06 -5.45 -10.54
N LEU A 332 8.50 -6.46 -9.88
CA LEU A 332 8.88 -7.85 -10.10
C LEU A 332 7.83 -8.59 -10.92
N SER A 333 8.32 -9.38 -11.88
CA SER A 333 7.48 -10.33 -12.61
C SER A 333 7.15 -11.54 -11.74
N ASP A 334 6.02 -12.18 -12.05
CA ASP A 334 5.63 -13.50 -11.55
C ASP A 334 5.91 -14.58 -12.63
N GLY A 335 5.88 -15.85 -12.24
CA GLY A 335 5.83 -16.94 -13.19
C GLY A 335 7.19 -17.39 -13.74
N PHE A 336 8.15 -17.60 -12.85
CA PHE A 336 9.44 -18.23 -13.19
C PHE A 336 9.28 -19.75 -13.31
N ALA A 337 10.03 -20.37 -14.22
CA ALA A 337 10.02 -21.80 -14.41
C ALA A 337 10.57 -22.55 -13.19
N ASP A 338 11.59 -21.97 -12.55
CA ASP A 338 12.23 -22.51 -11.36
C ASP A 338 12.87 -21.40 -10.48
N GLU A 339 13.44 -21.81 -9.35
CA GLU A 339 14.07 -20.90 -8.39
C GLU A 339 15.42 -20.34 -8.90
N GLU A 340 16.09 -21.03 -9.83
CA GLU A 340 17.35 -20.56 -10.43
C GLU A 340 17.09 -19.40 -11.39
N GLU A 341 16.10 -19.53 -12.27
CA GLU A 341 15.65 -18.43 -13.14
C GLU A 341 15.21 -17.22 -12.32
N ARG A 342 14.41 -17.44 -11.27
CA ARG A 342 13.97 -16.39 -10.36
C ARG A 342 15.16 -15.69 -9.69
N LYS A 343 16.14 -16.42 -9.21
CA LYS A 343 17.35 -15.87 -8.60
C LYS A 343 18.15 -15.03 -9.58
N ALA A 344 18.37 -15.55 -10.79
CA ALA A 344 19.06 -14.82 -11.86
C ALA A 344 18.36 -13.49 -12.21
N TYR A 345 17.02 -13.53 -12.31
CA TYR A 345 16.21 -12.34 -12.53
C TYR A 345 16.39 -11.30 -11.41
N LEU A 346 16.29 -11.70 -10.14
CA LEU A 346 16.46 -10.80 -8.99
C LEU A 346 17.88 -10.23 -8.89
N ASP A 347 18.89 -11.02 -9.24
CA ASP A 347 20.28 -10.55 -9.29
C ASP A 347 20.49 -9.56 -10.44
N SER A 348 19.84 -9.76 -11.59
CA SER A 348 19.82 -8.79 -12.69
C SER A 348 19.15 -7.48 -12.26
N LYS A 349 17.99 -7.52 -11.61
CA LYS A 349 17.30 -6.33 -11.09
C LYS A 349 18.14 -5.59 -10.05
N THR A 350 18.89 -6.32 -9.21
CA THR A 350 19.82 -5.71 -8.25
C THR A 350 20.93 -4.93 -8.97
N LYS A 351 21.53 -5.51 -10.02
CA LYS A 351 22.57 -4.85 -10.83
C LYS A 351 22.03 -3.62 -11.55
N GLN A 352 20.84 -3.70 -12.15
CA GLN A 352 20.18 -2.55 -12.79
C GLN A 352 19.92 -1.42 -11.79
N MET A 353 19.45 -1.75 -10.57
CA MET A 353 19.24 -0.77 -9.50
C MET A 353 20.55 -0.09 -9.07
N GLU A 354 21.60 -0.87 -8.88
CA GLU A 354 22.91 -0.32 -8.51
C GLU A 354 23.49 0.56 -9.63
N ALA A 355 23.34 0.18 -10.91
CA ALA A 355 23.73 1.00 -12.04
C ALA A 355 22.96 2.34 -12.08
N LEU A 356 21.66 2.32 -11.75
CA LEU A 356 20.86 3.53 -11.68
C LEU A 356 21.33 4.47 -10.55
N PHE A 357 21.70 3.91 -9.38
CA PHE A 357 22.32 4.70 -8.31
C PHE A 357 23.71 5.21 -8.69
N ASP A 358 24.56 4.40 -9.35
CA ASP A 358 25.88 4.82 -9.81
C ASP A 358 25.77 6.02 -10.79
N HIS A 359 24.74 6.03 -11.63
CA HIS A 359 24.50 7.09 -12.60
C HIS A 359 24.02 8.41 -11.97
N TYR A 360 23.01 8.35 -11.09
CA TYR A 360 22.36 9.55 -10.57
C TYR A 360 22.88 10.01 -9.20
N TYR A 361 23.54 9.13 -8.45
CA TYR A 361 24.09 9.40 -7.11
C TYR A 361 25.56 8.93 -7.01
N PRO A 362 26.47 9.45 -7.86
CA PRO A 362 27.87 9.00 -7.85
C PRO A 362 28.51 9.21 -6.47
N GLY A 363 29.30 8.24 -6.01
CA GLY A 363 29.91 8.23 -4.68
C GLY A 363 29.02 7.66 -3.56
N TRP A 364 27.83 7.15 -3.89
CA TRP A 364 26.92 6.59 -2.88
C TRP A 364 27.54 5.39 -2.13
N ARG A 365 28.38 4.59 -2.79
CA ARG A 365 28.98 3.39 -2.18
C ARG A 365 29.93 3.74 -1.05
N GLU A 366 30.76 4.76 -1.21
CA GLU A 366 31.74 5.25 -0.24
C GLU A 366 31.08 5.91 0.97
N GLU A 367 29.93 6.53 0.75
CA GLU A 367 29.18 7.24 1.79
C GLU A 367 28.12 6.39 2.48
N THR A 368 27.96 5.14 2.07
CA THR A 368 26.95 4.25 2.66
C THR A 368 27.21 3.99 4.14
N ALA A 369 26.27 4.39 5.00
CA ALA A 369 26.22 4.06 6.42
C ALA A 369 25.26 2.89 6.71
N VAL A 370 24.16 2.84 5.97
CA VAL A 370 23.14 1.79 6.10
C VAL A 370 22.73 1.32 4.71
N LYS A 371 22.66 0.02 4.53
CA LYS A 371 22.12 -0.62 3.32
C LYS A 371 21.14 -1.71 3.71
N ARG A 372 19.96 -1.73 3.09
CA ARG A 372 18.97 -2.80 3.18
C ARG A 372 18.51 -3.17 1.78
N VAL A 373 18.54 -4.45 1.48
CA VAL A 373 17.97 -4.99 0.24
C VAL A 373 16.98 -6.09 0.60
N SER A 374 15.73 -5.88 0.21
CA SER A 374 14.69 -6.91 0.26
C SER A 374 14.37 -7.32 -1.17
N LYS A 375 14.77 -8.52 -1.55
CA LYS A 375 14.53 -9.05 -2.90
C LYS A 375 13.05 -9.44 -3.13
N LYS A 376 12.24 -9.42 -2.07
CA LYS A 376 10.82 -9.75 -2.10
C LYS A 376 10.11 -9.02 -0.96
N ALA A 377 9.49 -7.91 -1.26
CA ALA A 377 8.66 -7.15 -0.32
C ALA A 377 7.23 -7.07 -0.87
N MET A 378 6.25 -7.43 -0.06
CA MET A 378 4.84 -7.33 -0.42
C MET A 378 4.39 -5.87 -0.31
N VAL A 379 3.89 -5.30 -1.41
CA VAL A 379 3.26 -3.97 -1.46
C VAL A 379 1.75 -4.08 -1.22
N ALA A 380 1.07 -4.95 -1.96
CA ALA A 380 -0.35 -5.22 -1.79
C ALA A 380 -0.61 -6.72 -1.59
N SER A 381 -1.54 -7.08 -0.70
CA SER A 381 -1.90 -8.48 -0.45
C SER A 381 -2.72 -9.10 -1.59
N VAL A 382 -3.39 -8.26 -2.38
CA VAL A 382 -4.11 -8.65 -3.60
C VAL A 382 -3.72 -7.69 -4.72
N LYS A 383 -3.11 -8.22 -5.77
CA LYS A 383 -2.72 -7.48 -6.97
C LYS A 383 -3.98 -7.01 -7.72
N ASN A 384 -4.00 -5.77 -8.19
CA ASN A 384 -5.13 -5.19 -8.92
C ASN A 384 -5.19 -5.68 -10.38
N ILE A 385 -5.42 -6.96 -10.59
CA ILE A 385 -5.62 -7.55 -11.92
C ILE A 385 -7.00 -8.22 -11.99
N ALA A 386 -7.56 -8.33 -13.19
CA ALA A 386 -8.93 -8.80 -13.42
C ALA A 386 -9.23 -10.21 -12.89
N THR A 387 -8.21 -11.04 -12.70
CA THR A 387 -8.36 -12.41 -12.17
C THR A 387 -8.43 -12.47 -10.66
N ASN A 388 -8.00 -11.44 -9.96
CA ASN A 388 -7.99 -11.38 -8.50
C ASN A 388 -9.30 -10.81 -7.95
N ARG A 389 -9.64 -11.20 -6.72
CA ARG A 389 -10.88 -10.79 -6.06
C ARG A 389 -10.59 -10.23 -4.68
N LEU A 390 -11.26 -9.12 -4.33
CA LEU A 390 -11.22 -8.58 -2.97
C LEU A 390 -12.19 -9.34 -2.08
N LEU A 391 -11.78 -9.61 -0.84
CA LEU A 391 -12.67 -10.17 0.18
C LEU A 391 -13.76 -9.16 0.57
N PRO A 392 -15.01 -9.57 0.79
CA PRO A 392 -16.01 -8.71 1.44
C PRO A 392 -15.54 -8.39 2.87
N THR A 393 -16.04 -7.31 3.44
CA THR A 393 -15.71 -6.94 4.84
C THR A 393 -16.42 -7.81 5.88
N ARG A 394 -17.48 -8.51 5.49
CA ARG A 394 -18.22 -9.47 6.33
C ARG A 394 -18.84 -10.56 5.47
N ILE A 395 -19.21 -11.66 6.12
CA ILE A 395 -20.08 -12.70 5.57
C ILE A 395 -21.43 -12.61 6.30
N ASP A 396 -22.53 -12.73 5.54
CA ASP A 396 -23.86 -12.70 6.12
C ASP A 396 -24.05 -13.86 7.12
N HIS A 397 -24.69 -13.55 8.25
CA HIS A 397 -25.02 -14.50 9.33
C HIS A 397 -23.81 -15.12 10.06
N VAL A 398 -22.58 -14.69 9.79
CA VAL A 398 -21.39 -15.15 10.50
C VAL A 398 -20.76 -13.96 11.25
N PRO A 399 -20.49 -14.09 12.57
CA PRO A 399 -19.96 -12.97 13.35
C PRO A 399 -18.45 -12.78 13.22
N PHE A 400 -17.89 -12.94 12.00
CA PHE A 400 -16.51 -12.57 11.71
C PHE A 400 -16.41 -11.66 10.49
N TYR A 401 -15.32 -10.88 10.45
CA TYR A 401 -15.13 -9.77 9.56
C TYR A 401 -13.74 -9.78 8.98
N PHE A 402 -13.57 -9.10 7.84
CA PHE A 402 -12.27 -8.99 7.15
C PHE A 402 -11.96 -7.53 6.88
N CYS A 403 -10.73 -7.11 7.19
CA CYS A 403 -10.23 -5.79 6.80
C CYS A 403 -8.77 -5.86 6.37
N GLY A 404 -8.38 -4.94 5.52
CA GLY A 404 -7.05 -4.86 4.94
C GLY A 404 -7.11 -4.39 3.49
N ASP A 405 -5.96 -4.25 2.88
CA ASP A 405 -5.83 -3.86 1.47
C ASP A 405 -6.32 -4.94 0.48
N GLY A 406 -6.51 -6.17 0.94
CA GLY A 406 -7.12 -7.27 0.18
C GLY A 406 -8.65 -7.37 0.32
N CYS A 407 -9.28 -6.42 1.02
CA CYS A 407 -10.72 -6.40 1.24
C CYS A 407 -11.41 -5.29 0.45
N VAL A 408 -12.71 -5.42 0.23
CA VAL A 408 -13.52 -4.34 -0.36
C VAL A 408 -13.40 -3.10 0.52
N GLY A 409 -13.10 -1.96 -0.10
CA GLY A 409 -12.92 -0.68 0.57
C GLY A 409 -12.62 0.42 -0.43
N LYS A 410 -12.59 1.67 0.04
CA LYS A 410 -12.24 2.83 -0.78
C LYS A 410 -10.74 2.88 -1.04
N GLY A 411 -10.36 3.28 -2.23
CA GLY A 411 -8.98 3.55 -2.64
C GLY A 411 -8.11 2.30 -2.74
N GLU A 412 -6.81 2.50 -2.63
CA GLU A 412 -5.78 1.47 -2.80
C GLU A 412 -4.84 1.42 -1.59
N LEU A 413 -4.13 0.30 -1.42
CA LEU A 413 -3.08 0.13 -0.43
C LEU A 413 -3.52 0.54 1.00
N ALA A 414 -2.84 1.54 1.59
CA ALA A 414 -3.15 2.03 2.95
C ALA A 414 -4.55 2.63 3.06
N GLU A 415 -5.05 3.32 2.02
CA GLU A 415 -6.40 3.87 2.02
C GLU A 415 -7.45 2.77 2.13
N ARG A 416 -7.30 1.69 1.36
CA ARG A 416 -8.20 0.53 1.41
C ARG A 416 -8.10 -0.18 2.76
N ALA A 417 -6.90 -0.29 3.33
CA ALA A 417 -6.71 -0.87 4.67
C ALA A 417 -7.47 -0.05 5.74
N PHE A 418 -7.38 1.28 5.69
CA PHE A 418 -8.10 2.16 6.62
C PHE A 418 -9.60 2.12 6.40
N SER A 419 -10.07 2.26 5.16
CA SER A 419 -11.50 2.33 4.84
C SER A 419 -12.23 1.03 5.16
N SER A 420 -11.65 -0.13 4.83
CA SER A 420 -12.22 -1.44 5.17
C SER A 420 -12.28 -1.68 6.69
N ALA A 421 -11.23 -1.30 7.42
CA ALA A 421 -11.18 -1.41 8.87
C ALA A 421 -12.24 -0.53 9.56
N ARG A 422 -12.41 0.71 9.10
CA ARG A 422 -13.46 1.61 9.58
C ARG A 422 -14.86 1.06 9.31
N GLN A 423 -15.10 0.51 8.11
CA GLN A 423 -16.35 -0.14 7.75
C GLN A 423 -16.65 -1.33 8.68
N VAL A 424 -15.66 -2.18 8.92
CA VAL A 424 -15.78 -3.33 9.85
C VAL A 424 -16.11 -2.88 11.26
N ALA A 425 -15.40 -1.89 11.79
CA ALA A 425 -15.68 -1.39 13.14
C ALA A 425 -17.10 -0.84 13.26
N LYS A 426 -17.58 -0.08 12.26
CA LYS A 426 -18.97 0.41 12.21
C LYS A 426 -19.98 -0.73 12.16
N ALA A 427 -19.76 -1.72 11.29
CA ALA A 427 -20.66 -2.88 11.16
C ALA A 427 -20.76 -3.67 12.49
N ILE A 428 -19.65 -3.89 13.18
CA ILE A 428 -19.64 -4.55 14.49
C ILE A 428 -20.46 -3.77 15.52
N LEU A 429 -20.30 -2.44 15.58
CA LEU A 429 -21.05 -1.60 16.53
C LEU A 429 -22.54 -1.50 16.18
N GLU A 430 -22.90 -1.55 14.90
CA GLU A 430 -24.30 -1.60 14.44
C GLU A 430 -24.95 -2.94 14.80
N ASP A 431 -24.28 -4.07 14.54
CA ASP A 431 -24.76 -5.40 14.88
C ASP A 431 -24.98 -5.57 16.39
N MET A 432 -24.17 -4.91 17.23
CA MET A 432 -24.39 -4.87 18.68
C MET A 432 -25.70 -4.18 19.05
N LYS A 433 -25.96 -3.00 18.48
CA LYS A 433 -27.18 -2.23 18.78
C LYS A 433 -28.43 -3.01 18.40
N LEU A 434 -28.40 -3.69 17.25
CA LEU A 434 -29.53 -4.53 16.82
C LEU A 434 -29.77 -5.73 17.75
N SER A 435 -28.69 -6.33 18.28
CA SER A 435 -28.79 -7.44 19.23
C SER A 435 -29.36 -7.01 20.59
N CYS A 436 -29.16 -5.74 20.99
CA CYS A 436 -29.74 -5.21 22.25
C CYS A 436 -31.21 -4.80 22.12
N VAL A 437 -31.72 -4.54 20.93
CA VAL A 437 -33.14 -4.14 20.70
C VAL A 437 -34.05 -5.35 20.47
N GLY A 438 -33.47 -6.50 20.12
CA GLY A 438 -34.21 -7.75 19.85
C GLY A 438 -34.40 -8.68 21.06
N ASN A 439 -33.90 -8.28 22.24
CA ASN A 439 -34.15 -8.93 23.54
C ASN A 439 -35.06 -8.06 24.39
#